data_b5f34f72a9f8a8e1cba91f348d039ccb
#
_entry.id   b5f34f72a9f8a8e1cba91f348d039ccb
#
_cell.length_a   1.000
_cell.length_b   1.000
_cell.length_c   1.000
_cell.angle_alpha   90.00
_cell.angle_beta   90.00
_cell.angle_gamma   90.00
#
_symmetry.space_group_name_H-M   'P 1'
#
loop_
_entity.id
_entity.type
_entity.pdbx_description
1 polymer ?
#
loop_
_entity_poly.entity_id
_entity_poly.type
_entity_poly.pdbx_seq_one_letter_code
_entity_poly.pdbx_strand_id
1 'polypeptide(L)'
;MNAKPIVGITMGDPAGNGPEITVKALAHAEVYDSCRPIVVGDAKIIEQAARFVGRPDITIHRCEKVSDARFQQGVIDVLHLELIPDVEKFPIGQVSIEGGNAAFQCVKKVIELALAGEVDATCTNALNKEAMNKALEFYHGENSDGYTHFDGHTEIYATYTNTKKYTMMLAHHDLRVVHVSTHVSLREACDRVKKARVLEVIEIAHKACKDMGIENPKVAVAGLNPHCGENGLFGTEEIEEIKPAIEAAKAEGINAIGPIPPDSVFSEALGGWYDIVVCMYHDQGHIPLKTVGFVYDRELQAWKAVEGVN
;
A
#
# COMPACT_ATOMS: atom_id res chain seq x y z
N MET A 1 -6.02 -27.79 9.14
CA MET A 1 -5.96 -26.32 9.28
C MET A 1 -4.77 -25.87 8.47
N ASN A 2 -4.94 -24.99 7.48
CA ASN A 2 -3.81 -24.43 6.77
C ASN A 2 -2.96 -23.63 7.75
N ALA A 3 -1.62 -23.71 7.63
CA ALA A 3 -0.73 -22.91 8.45
C ALA A 3 -1.03 -21.40 8.21
N LYS A 4 -0.93 -20.58 9.27
CA LYS A 4 -1.11 -19.12 9.16
C LYS A 4 -0.11 -18.56 8.13
N PRO A 5 -0.46 -17.53 7.32
CA PRO A 5 0.44 -16.97 6.32
C PRO A 5 1.66 -16.32 6.98
N ILE A 6 2.80 -16.39 6.31
CA ILE A 6 4.01 -15.66 6.69
C ILE A 6 3.94 -14.26 6.07
N VAL A 7 4.05 -13.23 6.89
CA VAL A 7 4.04 -11.83 6.44
C VAL A 7 5.42 -11.22 6.65
N GLY A 8 6.07 -10.87 5.54
CA GLY A 8 7.32 -10.11 5.55
C GLY A 8 7.05 -8.62 5.78
N ILE A 9 7.57 -8.06 6.86
CA ILE A 9 7.36 -6.66 7.25
C ILE A 9 8.66 -5.90 7.05
N THR A 10 8.69 -4.86 6.21
CA THR A 10 9.92 -4.05 6.09
C THR A 10 10.12 -3.20 7.34
N MET A 11 11.38 -3.03 7.74
CA MET A 11 11.74 -2.09 8.82
C MET A 11 11.35 -0.64 8.47
N GLY A 12 11.38 -0.27 7.19
CA GLY A 12 11.20 1.09 6.71
C GLY A 12 12.46 1.94 6.89
N ASP A 13 12.30 3.25 6.89
CA ASP A 13 13.40 4.18 7.14
C ASP A 13 13.84 4.08 8.62
N PRO A 14 15.08 3.65 8.91
CA PRO A 14 15.59 3.53 10.27
C PRO A 14 15.68 4.87 11.01
N ALA A 15 15.72 6.01 10.29
CA ALA A 15 15.66 7.34 10.88
C ALA A 15 14.24 7.81 11.22
N GLY A 16 13.22 7.11 10.71
CA GLY A 16 11.80 7.41 10.89
C GLY A 16 11.14 6.61 12.00
N ASN A 17 9.81 6.56 11.97
CA ASN A 17 8.98 5.89 12.97
C ASN A 17 8.65 4.43 12.63
N GLY A 18 9.07 3.92 11.47
CA GLY A 18 8.81 2.55 11.02
C GLY A 18 9.23 1.48 12.03
N PRO A 19 10.48 1.50 12.54
CA PRO A 19 10.94 0.55 13.53
C PRO A 19 10.11 0.54 14.82
N GLU A 20 9.72 1.72 15.31
CA GLU A 20 8.89 1.87 16.53
C GLU A 20 7.46 1.33 16.30
N ILE A 21 6.85 1.63 15.14
CA ILE A 21 5.53 1.11 14.76
C ILE A 21 5.57 -0.41 14.68
N THR A 22 6.63 -0.98 14.10
CA THR A 22 6.84 -2.43 14.02
C THR A 22 6.84 -3.07 15.42
N VAL A 23 7.63 -2.53 16.35
CA VAL A 23 7.70 -3.06 17.72
C VAL A 23 6.34 -2.95 18.42
N LYS A 24 5.66 -1.81 18.30
CA LYS A 24 4.33 -1.62 18.89
C LYS A 24 3.31 -2.60 18.31
N ALA A 25 3.26 -2.75 17.00
CA ALA A 25 2.32 -3.66 16.33
C ALA A 25 2.58 -5.12 16.73
N LEU A 26 3.83 -5.57 16.71
CA LEU A 26 4.20 -6.95 17.06
C LEU A 26 4.19 -7.24 18.57
N ALA A 27 3.87 -6.27 19.40
CA ALA A 27 3.56 -6.48 20.81
C ALA A 27 2.14 -7.04 21.03
N HIS A 28 1.24 -6.89 20.05
CA HIS A 28 -0.15 -7.34 20.13
C HIS A 28 -0.30 -8.83 19.77
N ALA A 29 -1.05 -9.57 20.59
CA ALA A 29 -1.27 -11.00 20.40
C ALA A 29 -2.07 -11.29 19.10
N GLU A 30 -3.02 -10.41 18.77
CA GLU A 30 -3.92 -10.56 17.62
C GLU A 30 -3.16 -10.67 16.29
N VAL A 31 -1.94 -10.09 16.19
CA VAL A 31 -1.09 -10.22 15.02
C VAL A 31 -0.68 -11.68 14.83
N TYR A 32 -0.24 -12.34 15.91
CA TYR A 32 0.17 -13.75 15.88
C TYR A 32 -1.01 -14.72 15.78
N ASP A 33 -2.23 -14.25 16.09
CA ASP A 33 -3.45 -15.02 15.83
C ASP A 33 -3.79 -15.07 14.35
N SER A 34 -3.44 -14.03 13.60
CA SER A 34 -3.77 -13.87 12.19
C SER A 34 -2.66 -14.35 11.25
N CYS A 35 -1.38 -14.13 11.59
CA CYS A 35 -0.25 -14.41 10.72
C CYS A 35 1.01 -14.84 11.49
N ARG A 36 2.06 -15.17 10.75
CA ARG A 36 3.43 -15.42 11.21
C ARG A 36 4.33 -14.28 10.72
N PRO A 37 4.52 -13.20 11.51
CA PRO A 37 5.26 -12.03 11.09
C PRO A 37 6.77 -12.26 11.15
N ILE A 38 7.49 -11.75 10.14
CA ILE A 38 8.96 -11.63 10.15
C ILE A 38 9.36 -10.24 9.64
N VAL A 39 10.22 -9.56 10.38
CA VAL A 39 10.72 -8.24 10.00
C VAL A 39 11.91 -8.41 9.05
N VAL A 40 11.95 -7.63 7.99
CA VAL A 40 13.09 -7.56 7.05
C VAL A 40 13.81 -6.23 7.30
N GLY A 41 15.03 -6.27 7.85
CA GLY A 41 15.76 -5.07 8.20
C GLY A 41 16.97 -5.30 9.11
N ASP A 42 17.36 -4.27 9.84
CA ASP A 42 18.48 -4.34 10.77
C ASP A 42 18.00 -4.61 12.20
N ALA A 43 18.39 -5.76 12.75
CA ALA A 43 18.01 -6.16 14.11
C ALA A 43 18.46 -5.17 15.18
N LYS A 44 19.61 -4.51 14.98
CA LYS A 44 20.14 -3.51 15.92
C LYS A 44 19.22 -2.29 16.01
N ILE A 45 18.62 -1.89 14.89
CA ILE A 45 17.64 -0.78 14.83
C ILE A 45 16.33 -1.19 15.51
N ILE A 46 15.86 -2.42 15.32
CA ILE A 46 14.66 -2.92 16.00
C ILE A 46 14.90 -3.05 17.52
N GLU A 47 16.09 -3.49 17.94
CA GLU A 47 16.51 -3.48 19.37
C GLU A 47 16.49 -2.06 19.97
N GLN A 48 16.99 -1.06 19.22
CA GLN A 48 16.97 0.34 19.63
C GLN A 48 15.52 0.85 19.74
N ALA A 49 14.68 0.56 18.73
CA ALA A 49 13.26 0.92 18.72
C ALA A 49 12.49 0.31 19.90
N ALA A 50 12.78 -0.95 20.27
CA ALA A 50 12.16 -1.58 21.44
C ALA A 50 12.48 -0.82 22.74
N ARG A 51 13.72 -0.31 22.88
CA ARG A 51 14.08 0.58 24.00
C ARG A 51 13.31 1.90 23.97
N PHE A 52 13.20 2.54 22.81
CA PHE A 52 12.50 3.82 22.66
C PHE A 52 11.01 3.75 22.99
N VAL A 53 10.35 2.66 22.63
CA VAL A 53 8.92 2.47 22.92
C VAL A 53 8.65 1.85 24.29
N GLY A 54 9.70 1.69 25.14
CA GLY A 54 9.56 1.15 26.50
C GLY A 54 9.20 -0.33 26.57
N ARG A 55 9.60 -1.11 25.56
CA ARG A 55 9.36 -2.57 25.47
C ARG A 55 10.66 -3.39 25.47
N PRO A 56 11.53 -3.21 26.52
CA PRO A 56 12.76 -3.99 26.64
C PRO A 56 12.50 -5.49 26.96
N ASP A 57 11.25 -5.84 27.25
CA ASP A 57 10.77 -7.21 27.49
C ASP A 57 10.68 -8.02 26.19
N ILE A 58 10.63 -7.38 25.03
CA ILE A 58 10.55 -8.06 23.73
C ILE A 58 11.95 -8.55 23.34
N THR A 59 12.04 -9.84 23.00
CA THR A 59 13.27 -10.45 22.49
C THR A 59 13.39 -10.21 20.99
N ILE A 60 14.50 -9.65 20.53
CA ILE A 60 14.80 -9.54 19.10
C ILE A 60 15.62 -10.77 18.69
N HIS A 61 15.06 -11.59 17.82
CA HIS A 61 15.68 -12.80 17.31
C HIS A 61 16.20 -12.58 15.89
N ARG A 62 17.51 -12.65 15.71
CA ARG A 62 18.17 -12.51 14.41
C ARG A 62 18.05 -13.80 13.62
N CYS A 63 17.51 -13.70 12.40
CA CYS A 63 17.39 -14.78 11.45
C CYS A 63 18.32 -14.55 10.25
N GLU A 64 18.94 -15.59 9.73
CA GLU A 64 19.65 -15.56 8.45
C GLU A 64 18.72 -15.91 7.29
N LYS A 65 17.68 -16.69 7.54
CA LYS A 65 16.64 -17.09 6.60
C LYS A 65 15.26 -17.16 7.28
N VAL A 66 14.20 -17.12 6.50
CA VAL A 66 12.81 -17.12 7.02
C VAL A 66 12.51 -18.37 7.86
N SER A 67 13.09 -19.53 7.49
CA SER A 67 12.90 -20.79 8.24
C SER A 67 13.50 -20.81 9.65
N ASP A 68 14.34 -19.84 10.01
CA ASP A 68 14.91 -19.73 11.36
C ASP A 68 13.95 -19.03 12.34
N ALA A 69 12.89 -18.40 11.82
CA ALA A 69 11.93 -17.62 12.62
C ALA A 69 11.14 -18.52 13.58
N ARG A 70 10.89 -18.01 14.78
CA ARG A 70 10.16 -18.67 15.86
C ARG A 70 8.66 -18.43 15.79
N PHE A 71 8.25 -17.29 15.20
CA PHE A 71 6.85 -16.85 15.08
C PHE A 71 6.09 -16.89 16.42
N GLN A 72 6.70 -16.41 17.46
CA GLN A 72 6.20 -16.49 18.83
C GLN A 72 5.96 -15.08 19.40
N GLN A 73 4.80 -14.87 20.02
CA GLN A 73 4.52 -13.61 20.73
C GLN A 73 5.60 -13.31 21.78
N GLY A 74 6.00 -12.04 21.88
CA GLY A 74 7.10 -11.60 22.74
C GLY A 74 8.50 -11.77 22.11
N VAL A 75 8.56 -12.37 20.92
CA VAL A 75 9.76 -12.47 20.11
C VAL A 75 9.51 -11.82 18.77
N ILE A 76 10.35 -10.87 18.37
CA ILE A 76 10.34 -10.29 17.02
C ILE A 76 11.46 -10.95 16.23
N ASP A 77 11.08 -11.76 15.26
CA ASP A 77 12.00 -12.37 14.31
C ASP A 77 12.42 -11.32 13.27
N VAL A 78 13.73 -11.12 13.08
CA VAL A 78 14.28 -10.16 12.14
C VAL A 78 15.23 -10.88 11.18
N LEU A 79 14.86 -10.94 9.90
CA LEU A 79 15.81 -11.30 8.83
C LEU A 79 16.82 -10.15 8.73
N HIS A 80 18.00 -10.39 9.29
CA HIS A 80 19.00 -9.35 9.53
C HIS A 80 19.83 -9.07 8.29
N LEU A 81 19.78 -7.82 7.81
CA LEU A 81 20.47 -7.38 6.60
C LEU A 81 21.75 -6.56 6.86
N GLU A 82 22.09 -6.31 8.12
CA GLU A 82 23.27 -5.53 8.54
C GLU A 82 23.44 -4.20 7.76
N LEU A 83 22.37 -3.40 7.73
CA LEU A 83 22.28 -2.19 6.91
C LEU A 83 22.91 -0.95 7.56
N ILE A 84 22.96 -0.90 8.92
CA ILE A 84 23.46 0.23 9.69
C ILE A 84 24.69 -0.22 10.49
N PRO A 85 25.90 0.15 10.05
CA PRO A 85 27.14 -0.26 10.70
C PRO A 85 27.25 0.20 12.16
N ASP A 86 26.94 1.48 12.44
CA ASP A 86 27.08 2.11 13.75
C ASP A 86 25.75 2.78 14.18
N VAL A 87 24.90 2.01 14.87
CA VAL A 87 23.58 2.47 15.32
C VAL A 87 23.65 3.63 16.31
N GLU A 88 24.72 3.71 17.11
CA GLU A 88 24.88 4.77 18.12
C GLU A 88 25.17 6.14 17.47
N LYS A 89 25.76 6.15 16.28
CA LYS A 89 26.04 7.37 15.51
C LYS A 89 25.03 7.65 14.42
N PHE A 90 24.08 6.74 14.21
CA PHE A 90 23.10 6.88 13.14
C PHE A 90 22.17 8.08 13.40
N PRO A 91 21.96 8.99 12.41
CA PRO A 91 21.25 10.26 12.61
C PRO A 91 19.72 10.06 12.59
N ILE A 92 19.12 9.69 13.72
CA ILE A 92 17.66 9.53 13.85
C ILE A 92 16.94 10.85 13.59
N GLY A 93 15.81 10.82 12.90
CA GLY A 93 14.99 11.98 12.57
C GLY A 93 15.57 12.87 11.45
N GLN A 94 16.61 12.41 10.76
CA GLN A 94 17.26 13.17 9.70
C GLN A 94 17.23 12.41 8.38
N VAL A 95 17.12 13.15 7.27
CA VAL A 95 17.27 12.60 5.93
C VAL A 95 18.73 12.23 5.69
N SER A 96 19.00 10.95 5.45
CA SER A 96 20.36 10.45 5.21
C SER A 96 20.39 9.43 4.06
N ILE A 97 21.53 9.36 3.38
CA ILE A 97 21.79 8.38 2.32
C ILE A 97 21.74 6.97 2.91
N GLU A 98 22.35 6.77 4.06
CA GLU A 98 22.39 5.47 4.75
C GLU A 98 20.97 4.97 5.11
N GLY A 99 20.13 5.85 5.69
CA GLY A 99 18.73 5.53 6.00
C GLY A 99 17.89 5.26 4.76
N GLY A 100 18.07 6.06 3.73
CA GLY A 100 17.38 5.87 2.44
C GLY A 100 17.74 4.56 1.76
N ASN A 101 19.04 4.20 1.74
CA ASN A 101 19.50 2.91 1.23
C ASN A 101 18.94 1.75 2.06
N ALA A 102 18.99 1.84 3.39
CA ALA A 102 18.47 0.79 4.27
C ALA A 102 16.97 0.54 4.02
N ALA A 103 16.17 1.60 3.93
CA ALA A 103 14.74 1.50 3.64
C ALA A 103 14.49 0.80 2.30
N PHE A 104 15.23 1.19 1.24
CA PHE A 104 15.11 0.60 -0.09
C PHE A 104 15.50 -0.88 -0.09
N GLN A 105 16.63 -1.26 0.54
CA GLN A 105 17.09 -2.64 0.59
C GLN A 105 16.08 -3.55 1.32
N CYS A 106 15.40 -3.06 2.35
CA CYS A 106 14.33 -3.80 3.01
C CYS A 106 13.16 -4.10 2.06
N VAL A 107 12.75 -3.11 1.24
CA VAL A 107 11.66 -3.30 0.26
C VAL A 107 12.11 -4.27 -0.85
N LYS A 108 13.30 -4.11 -1.41
CA LYS A 108 13.85 -5.01 -2.42
C LYS A 108 13.88 -6.44 -1.88
N LYS A 109 14.42 -6.64 -0.66
CA LYS A 109 14.54 -7.96 -0.05
C LYS A 109 13.20 -8.63 0.21
N VAL A 110 12.20 -7.89 0.72
CA VAL A 110 10.88 -8.49 0.97
C VAL A 110 10.18 -8.91 -0.33
N ILE A 111 10.40 -8.18 -1.43
CA ILE A 111 9.90 -8.57 -2.76
C ILE A 111 10.58 -9.86 -3.23
N GLU A 112 11.91 -9.98 -3.08
CA GLU A 112 12.64 -11.22 -3.41
C GLU A 112 12.08 -12.43 -2.66
N LEU A 113 11.82 -12.29 -1.35
CA LEU A 113 11.24 -13.35 -0.51
C LEU A 113 9.85 -13.75 -0.97
N ALA A 114 9.01 -12.77 -1.35
CA ALA A 114 7.67 -13.03 -1.87
C ALA A 114 7.71 -13.78 -3.21
N LEU A 115 8.58 -13.37 -4.13
CA LEU A 115 8.76 -14.03 -5.41
C LEU A 115 9.32 -15.45 -5.27
N ALA A 116 10.17 -15.69 -4.26
CA ALA A 116 10.68 -17.01 -3.92
C ALA A 116 9.65 -17.91 -3.19
N GLY A 117 8.50 -17.37 -2.80
CA GLY A 117 7.48 -18.09 -2.02
C GLY A 117 7.88 -18.34 -0.57
N GLU A 118 8.88 -17.61 -0.05
CA GLU A 118 9.31 -17.70 1.35
C GLU A 118 8.40 -16.93 2.30
N VAL A 119 7.69 -15.92 1.79
CA VAL A 119 6.62 -15.20 2.49
C VAL A 119 5.36 -15.16 1.63
N ASP A 120 4.20 -15.23 2.27
CA ASP A 120 2.89 -15.27 1.61
C ASP A 120 2.35 -13.88 1.31
N ALA A 121 2.77 -12.88 2.08
CA ALA A 121 2.39 -11.49 1.92
C ALA A 121 3.50 -10.56 2.41
N THR A 122 3.43 -9.30 1.98
CA THR A 122 4.36 -8.25 2.39
C THR A 122 3.62 -7.07 3.00
N CYS A 123 4.22 -6.45 4.02
CA CYS A 123 3.74 -5.23 4.65
C CYS A 123 4.90 -4.23 4.71
N THR A 124 4.74 -3.06 4.10
CA THR A 124 5.81 -2.06 4.05
C THR A 124 5.59 -0.97 5.09
N ASN A 125 6.63 -0.66 5.85
CA ASN A 125 6.68 0.54 6.68
C ASN A 125 7.02 1.78 5.85
N ALA A 126 6.80 2.95 6.45
CA ALA A 126 7.09 4.22 5.82
C ALA A 126 8.57 4.35 5.43
N LEU A 127 8.81 4.84 4.23
CA LEU A 127 10.12 5.27 3.76
C LEU A 127 10.12 6.79 3.50
N ASN A 128 11.27 7.42 3.64
CA ASN A 128 11.46 8.79 3.21
C ASN A 128 11.89 8.80 1.74
N LYS A 129 11.01 9.30 0.85
CA LYS A 129 11.27 9.32 -0.61
C LYS A 129 12.51 10.12 -0.97
N GLU A 130 12.75 11.24 -0.28
CA GLU A 130 13.93 12.08 -0.49
C GLU A 130 15.22 11.33 -0.10
N ALA A 131 15.24 10.70 1.09
CA ALA A 131 16.37 9.91 1.55
C ALA A 131 16.65 8.75 0.59
N MET A 132 15.61 8.03 0.20
CA MET A 132 15.72 6.90 -0.72
C MET A 132 16.29 7.33 -2.08
N ASN A 133 15.71 8.34 -2.72
CA ASN A 133 16.16 8.76 -4.05
C ASN A 133 17.57 9.36 -4.02
N LYS A 134 17.92 10.12 -2.95
CA LYS A 134 19.31 10.56 -2.74
C LYS A 134 20.29 9.38 -2.60
N ALA A 135 19.88 8.29 -1.96
CA ALA A 135 20.71 7.09 -1.84
C ALA A 135 20.87 6.40 -3.21
N LEU A 136 19.79 6.21 -3.96
CA LEU A 136 19.83 5.60 -5.29
C LEU A 136 20.73 6.40 -6.25
N GLU A 137 20.64 7.71 -6.20
CA GLU A 137 21.49 8.61 -7.00
C GLU A 137 22.96 8.54 -6.56
N PHE A 138 23.21 8.58 -5.23
CA PHE A 138 24.55 8.52 -4.66
C PHE A 138 25.30 7.23 -5.06
N TYR A 139 24.61 6.09 -5.03
CA TYR A 139 25.16 4.80 -5.46
C TYR A 139 25.07 4.57 -6.98
N HIS A 140 24.66 5.58 -7.76
CA HIS A 140 24.53 5.48 -9.23
C HIS A 140 23.73 4.25 -9.70
N GLY A 141 22.75 3.83 -8.91
CA GLY A 141 21.94 2.65 -9.19
C GLY A 141 22.63 1.30 -8.93
N GLU A 142 23.85 1.25 -8.42
CA GLU A 142 24.59 -0.01 -8.16
C GLU A 142 23.81 -0.93 -7.21
N ASN A 143 23.14 -0.36 -6.19
CA ASN A 143 22.37 -1.11 -5.20
C ASN A 143 20.91 -1.38 -5.64
N SER A 144 20.49 -0.94 -6.83
CA SER A 144 19.12 -0.93 -7.30
C SER A 144 18.97 -1.36 -8.77
N ASP A 145 19.88 -2.21 -9.25
CA ASP A 145 19.84 -2.78 -10.60
C ASP A 145 19.79 -1.71 -11.72
N GLY A 146 20.45 -0.56 -11.50
CA GLY A 146 20.55 0.56 -12.44
C GLY A 146 19.49 1.65 -12.26
N TYR A 147 18.52 1.46 -11.35
CA TYR A 147 17.49 2.48 -11.10
C TYR A 147 18.02 3.56 -10.15
N THR A 148 17.82 4.83 -10.51
CA THR A 148 18.25 5.98 -9.71
C THR A 148 17.10 6.77 -9.11
N HIS A 149 15.85 6.39 -9.40
CA HIS A 149 14.66 7.08 -8.90
C HIS A 149 13.44 6.15 -8.85
N PHE A 150 12.65 6.31 -7.77
CA PHE A 150 11.30 5.75 -7.64
C PHE A 150 10.37 6.76 -6.97
N ASP A 151 9.10 6.81 -7.42
CA ASP A 151 8.08 7.67 -6.82
C ASP A 151 7.53 7.13 -5.49
N GLY A 152 7.71 5.84 -5.21
CA GLY A 152 7.30 5.19 -3.98
C GLY A 152 7.28 3.67 -4.05
N HIS A 153 6.67 3.05 -3.04
CA HIS A 153 6.58 1.59 -2.94
C HIS A 153 5.95 0.93 -4.17
N THR A 154 4.86 1.50 -4.69
CA THR A 154 4.12 0.92 -5.81
C THR A 154 5.00 0.72 -7.04
N GLU A 155 5.82 1.73 -7.37
CA GLU A 155 6.73 1.69 -8.51
C GLU A 155 7.89 0.72 -8.27
N ILE A 156 8.40 0.63 -7.03
CA ILE A 156 9.42 -0.37 -6.65
C ILE A 156 8.85 -1.78 -6.86
N TYR A 157 7.66 -2.06 -6.32
CA TYR A 157 7.01 -3.36 -6.50
C TYR A 157 6.76 -3.67 -7.96
N ALA A 158 6.17 -2.74 -8.72
CA ALA A 158 5.89 -2.94 -10.14
C ALA A 158 7.16 -3.28 -10.93
N THR A 159 8.26 -2.58 -10.63
CA THR A 159 9.57 -2.81 -11.28
C THR A 159 10.12 -4.19 -10.95
N TYR A 160 10.25 -4.52 -9.66
CA TYR A 160 10.90 -5.77 -9.24
C TYR A 160 10.03 -7.02 -9.44
N THR A 161 8.72 -6.87 -9.62
CA THR A 161 7.81 -7.96 -10.03
C THR A 161 7.58 -8.02 -11.54
N ASN A 162 8.20 -7.11 -12.33
CA ASN A 162 7.96 -6.95 -13.76
C ASN A 162 6.46 -6.77 -14.10
N THR A 163 5.72 -6.08 -13.24
CA THR A 163 4.28 -5.84 -13.40
C THR A 163 4.05 -4.56 -14.20
N LYS A 164 3.40 -4.69 -15.36
CA LYS A 164 3.14 -3.55 -16.26
C LYS A 164 1.80 -2.85 -15.95
N LYS A 165 0.83 -3.61 -15.48
CA LYS A 165 -0.54 -3.13 -15.21
C LYS A 165 -0.79 -3.17 -13.71
N TYR A 166 -0.87 -2.02 -13.09
CA TYR A 166 -1.13 -1.90 -11.65
C TYR A 166 -1.93 -0.65 -11.32
N THR A 167 -2.55 -0.65 -10.17
CA THR A 167 -3.17 0.53 -9.56
C THR A 167 -3.09 0.43 -8.05
N MET A 168 -3.28 1.56 -7.38
CA MET A 168 -3.37 1.64 -5.93
C MET A 168 -4.81 1.39 -5.50
N MET A 169 -5.00 0.46 -4.55
CA MET A 169 -6.27 0.27 -3.86
C MET A 169 -6.15 0.81 -2.44
N LEU A 170 -7.17 1.55 -2.00
CA LEU A 170 -7.38 1.84 -0.59
C LEU A 170 -8.64 1.10 -0.14
N ALA A 171 -8.61 0.61 1.10
CA ALA A 171 -9.73 -0.10 1.69
C ALA A 171 -9.95 0.34 3.14
N HIS A 172 -11.21 0.51 3.53
CA HIS A 172 -11.65 0.68 4.90
C HIS A 172 -12.90 -0.18 5.09
N HIS A 173 -12.75 -1.28 5.84
CA HIS A 173 -13.77 -2.33 5.90
C HIS A 173 -14.21 -2.77 4.49
N ASP A 174 -15.50 -2.60 4.16
CA ASP A 174 -16.05 -2.99 2.85
C ASP A 174 -16.01 -1.88 1.80
N LEU A 175 -15.65 -0.66 2.18
CA LEU A 175 -15.41 0.40 1.19
C LEU A 175 -14.01 0.25 0.58
N ARG A 176 -13.94 -0.07 -0.71
CA ARG A 176 -12.71 -0.22 -1.48
C ARG A 176 -12.72 0.74 -2.66
N VAL A 177 -11.61 1.41 -2.89
CA VAL A 177 -11.44 2.34 -4.02
C VAL A 177 -10.15 2.05 -4.76
N VAL A 178 -10.19 2.14 -6.08
CA VAL A 178 -9.02 2.07 -6.99
C VAL A 178 -9.00 3.26 -7.92
N HIS A 179 -7.87 3.59 -8.52
CA HIS A 179 -7.71 4.84 -9.22
C HIS A 179 -7.18 4.66 -10.65
N VAL A 180 -7.76 5.39 -11.60
CA VAL A 180 -7.28 5.50 -12.98
C VAL A 180 -5.95 6.24 -13.02
N SER A 181 -5.83 7.30 -12.22
CA SER A 181 -4.57 8.03 -11.99
C SER A 181 -4.43 8.45 -10.53
N THR A 182 -3.17 8.62 -10.05
CA THR A 182 -2.87 8.98 -8.66
C THR A 182 -2.04 10.27 -8.57
N HIS A 183 -0.73 10.19 -8.58
CA HIS A 183 0.19 11.30 -8.29
C HIS A 183 0.47 12.22 -9.49
N VAL A 184 -0.58 12.88 -9.98
CA VAL A 184 -0.50 13.85 -11.08
C VAL A 184 -1.35 15.08 -10.78
N SER A 185 -1.14 16.18 -11.51
CA SER A 185 -2.01 17.33 -11.38
C SER A 185 -3.45 16.98 -11.77
N LEU A 186 -4.45 17.66 -11.18
CA LEU A 186 -5.86 17.41 -11.53
C LEU A 186 -6.13 17.62 -13.02
N ARG A 187 -5.46 18.58 -13.66
CA ARG A 187 -5.56 18.81 -15.11
C ARG A 187 -5.06 17.60 -15.89
N GLU A 188 -3.89 17.10 -15.55
CA GLU A 188 -3.33 15.89 -16.18
C GLU A 188 -4.18 14.65 -15.88
N ALA A 189 -4.77 14.54 -14.69
CA ALA A 189 -5.66 13.44 -14.34
C ALA A 189 -6.86 13.36 -15.29
N CYS A 190 -7.45 14.51 -15.69
CA CYS A 190 -8.52 14.54 -16.68
C CYS A 190 -8.04 13.99 -18.04
N ASP A 191 -6.83 14.37 -18.48
CA ASP A 191 -6.24 13.89 -19.73
C ASP A 191 -5.93 12.38 -19.72
N ARG A 192 -5.69 11.80 -18.53
CA ARG A 192 -5.44 10.37 -18.33
C ARG A 192 -6.70 9.51 -18.31
N VAL A 193 -7.88 10.09 -18.26
CA VAL A 193 -9.14 9.34 -18.38
C VAL A 193 -9.32 8.91 -19.84
N LYS A 194 -8.78 7.73 -20.13
CA LYS A 194 -8.86 7.10 -21.45
C LYS A 194 -9.48 5.71 -21.35
N LYS A 195 -10.30 5.34 -22.35
CA LYS A 195 -11.01 4.06 -22.39
C LYS A 195 -10.10 2.88 -22.03
N ALA A 196 -8.91 2.80 -22.60
CA ALA A 196 -7.99 1.70 -22.36
C ALA A 196 -7.55 1.62 -20.90
N ARG A 197 -7.23 2.77 -20.26
CA ARG A 197 -6.81 2.81 -18.86
C ARG A 197 -7.97 2.57 -17.89
N VAL A 198 -9.14 3.12 -18.17
CA VAL A 198 -10.36 2.86 -17.37
C VAL A 198 -10.70 1.38 -17.38
N LEU A 199 -10.71 0.74 -18.57
CA LEU A 199 -10.94 -0.70 -18.72
C LEU A 199 -9.91 -1.51 -17.93
N GLU A 200 -8.62 -1.20 -18.07
CA GLU A 200 -7.53 -1.88 -17.35
C GLU A 200 -7.74 -1.81 -15.82
N VAL A 201 -8.16 -0.65 -15.29
CA VAL A 201 -8.41 -0.51 -13.85
C VAL A 201 -9.67 -1.27 -13.42
N ILE A 202 -10.70 -1.36 -14.25
CA ILE A 202 -11.89 -2.20 -14.00
C ILE A 202 -11.48 -3.68 -13.92
N GLU A 203 -10.65 -4.17 -14.85
CA GLU A 203 -10.13 -5.54 -14.87
C GLU A 203 -9.33 -5.85 -13.59
N ILE A 204 -8.42 -4.94 -13.19
CA ILE A 204 -7.62 -5.07 -11.96
C ILE A 204 -8.52 -5.10 -10.72
N ALA A 205 -9.51 -4.18 -10.65
CA ALA A 205 -10.46 -4.11 -9.55
C ALA A 205 -11.28 -5.40 -9.40
N HIS A 206 -11.81 -5.91 -10.52
CA HIS A 206 -12.55 -7.17 -10.56
C HIS A 206 -11.69 -8.34 -10.08
N LYS A 207 -10.47 -8.47 -10.63
CA LYS A 207 -9.53 -9.52 -10.22
C LYS A 207 -9.19 -9.44 -8.74
N ALA A 208 -8.88 -8.26 -8.23
CA ALA A 208 -8.54 -8.07 -6.83
C ALA A 208 -9.70 -8.48 -5.89
N CYS A 209 -10.93 -8.13 -6.22
CA CYS A 209 -12.10 -8.58 -5.46
C CYS A 209 -12.27 -10.11 -5.50
N LYS A 210 -12.02 -10.73 -6.66
CA LYS A 210 -12.02 -12.20 -6.81
C LYS A 210 -10.95 -12.85 -5.92
N ASP A 211 -9.75 -12.31 -5.92
CA ASP A 211 -8.64 -12.80 -5.10
C ASP A 211 -8.92 -12.66 -3.60
N MET A 212 -9.74 -11.67 -3.20
CA MET A 212 -10.26 -11.50 -1.83
C MET A 212 -11.45 -12.43 -1.49
N GLY A 213 -11.89 -13.29 -2.41
CA GLY A 213 -12.96 -14.27 -2.19
C GLY A 213 -14.37 -13.79 -2.55
N ILE A 214 -14.53 -12.63 -3.20
CA ILE A 214 -15.83 -12.15 -3.68
C ILE A 214 -16.11 -12.80 -5.04
N GLU A 215 -17.05 -13.75 -5.10
CA GLU A 215 -17.29 -14.55 -6.29
C GLU A 215 -17.78 -13.74 -7.49
N ASN A 216 -18.68 -12.78 -7.29
CA ASN A 216 -19.30 -11.97 -8.34
C ASN A 216 -19.20 -10.47 -8.01
N PRO A 217 -18.00 -9.88 -8.08
CA PRO A 217 -17.80 -8.51 -7.67
C PRO A 217 -18.63 -7.51 -8.47
N LYS A 218 -19.30 -6.60 -7.79
CA LYS A 218 -19.94 -5.42 -8.37
C LYS A 218 -18.95 -4.28 -8.42
N VAL A 219 -18.44 -3.98 -9.59
CA VAL A 219 -17.43 -2.92 -9.80
C VAL A 219 -18.16 -1.66 -10.23
N ALA A 220 -18.29 -0.70 -9.31
CA ALA A 220 -18.82 0.62 -9.62
C ALA A 220 -17.75 1.46 -10.32
N VAL A 221 -18.13 2.23 -11.32
CA VAL A 221 -17.24 3.15 -12.04
C VAL A 221 -17.78 4.56 -11.87
N ALA A 222 -17.04 5.42 -11.15
CA ALA A 222 -17.41 6.80 -10.95
C ALA A 222 -17.31 7.61 -12.27
N GLY A 223 -18.16 8.60 -12.44
CA GLY A 223 -17.93 9.62 -13.48
C GLY A 223 -16.76 10.52 -13.12
N LEU A 224 -16.23 11.23 -14.12
CA LEU A 224 -15.23 12.29 -13.93
C LEU A 224 -15.92 13.62 -13.59
N ASN A 225 -16.94 13.95 -14.37
CA ASN A 225 -17.62 15.22 -14.33
C ASN A 225 -18.85 15.20 -13.39
N PRO A 226 -19.30 16.38 -12.89
CA PRO A 226 -20.55 16.47 -12.13
C PRO A 226 -21.72 15.82 -12.89
N HIS A 227 -22.56 15.05 -12.19
CA HIS A 227 -23.70 14.33 -12.74
C HIS A 227 -23.36 13.47 -13.98
N CYS A 228 -22.13 12.93 -14.02
CA CYS A 228 -21.61 12.15 -15.15
C CYS A 228 -21.69 12.89 -16.50
N GLY A 229 -21.34 14.18 -16.48
CA GLY A 229 -21.27 15.03 -17.67
C GLY A 229 -22.63 15.54 -18.20
N GLU A 230 -23.78 15.14 -17.59
CA GLU A 230 -25.13 15.56 -18.00
C GLU A 230 -25.32 15.50 -19.53
N ASN A 231 -25.06 14.35 -20.12
CA ASN A 231 -25.12 14.12 -21.58
C ASN A 231 -24.21 15.06 -22.42
N GLY A 232 -23.05 15.42 -21.88
CA GLY A 232 -22.06 16.26 -22.53
C GLY A 232 -22.13 17.76 -22.18
N LEU A 233 -23.05 18.16 -21.28
CA LEU A 233 -23.16 19.57 -20.85
C LEU A 233 -21.93 20.00 -20.04
N PHE A 234 -21.36 19.11 -19.22
CA PHE A 234 -20.23 19.40 -18.33
C PHE A 234 -18.92 18.71 -18.73
N GLY A 235 -18.88 18.10 -19.91
CA GLY A 235 -17.75 17.34 -20.42
C GLY A 235 -18.21 16.09 -21.16
N THR A 236 -17.34 15.51 -21.97
CA THR A 236 -17.66 14.37 -22.83
C THR A 236 -16.94 13.09 -22.46
N GLU A 237 -16.08 13.11 -21.42
CA GLU A 237 -15.24 12.00 -21.01
C GLU A 237 -16.06 10.76 -20.65
N GLU A 238 -17.24 10.95 -20.07
CA GLU A 238 -18.16 9.83 -19.79
C GLU A 238 -18.67 9.17 -21.08
N ILE A 239 -18.93 9.96 -22.11
CA ILE A 239 -19.47 9.48 -23.39
C ILE A 239 -18.37 8.82 -24.22
N GLU A 240 -17.21 9.48 -24.31
CA GLU A 240 -16.13 9.10 -25.22
C GLU A 240 -15.21 8.03 -24.64
N GLU A 241 -15.03 7.99 -23.32
CA GLU A 241 -14.02 7.16 -22.67
C GLU A 241 -14.62 6.20 -21.63
N ILE A 242 -15.39 6.69 -20.64
CA ILE A 242 -15.79 5.89 -19.47
C ILE A 242 -16.88 4.86 -19.85
N LYS A 243 -17.97 5.28 -20.50
CA LYS A 243 -19.02 4.35 -20.93
C LYS A 243 -18.49 3.27 -21.89
N PRO A 244 -17.68 3.61 -22.91
CA PRO A 244 -17.07 2.58 -23.77
C PRO A 244 -16.15 1.60 -23.05
N ALA A 245 -15.47 2.02 -21.94
CA ALA A 245 -14.69 1.12 -21.10
C ALA A 245 -15.59 0.17 -20.31
N ILE A 246 -16.66 0.67 -19.71
CA ILE A 246 -17.64 -0.13 -18.97
C ILE A 246 -18.29 -1.18 -19.87
N GLU A 247 -18.70 -0.80 -21.09
CA GLU A 247 -19.29 -1.75 -22.04
C GLU A 247 -18.28 -2.81 -22.49
N ALA A 248 -17.00 -2.46 -22.67
CA ALA A 248 -15.94 -3.43 -22.95
C ALA A 248 -15.77 -4.41 -21.78
N ALA A 249 -15.71 -3.93 -20.54
CA ALA A 249 -15.62 -4.78 -19.34
C ALA A 249 -16.83 -5.74 -19.21
N LYS A 250 -18.05 -5.27 -19.51
CA LYS A 250 -19.24 -6.13 -19.52
C LYS A 250 -19.15 -7.22 -20.60
N ALA A 251 -18.60 -6.90 -21.76
CA ALA A 251 -18.38 -7.89 -22.82
C ALA A 251 -17.40 -9.00 -22.42
N GLU A 252 -16.50 -8.71 -21.47
CA GLU A 252 -15.57 -9.68 -20.83
C GLU A 252 -16.21 -10.43 -19.65
N GLY A 253 -17.48 -10.18 -19.35
CA GLY A 253 -18.21 -10.83 -18.26
C GLY A 253 -18.00 -10.18 -16.87
N ILE A 254 -17.42 -8.97 -16.82
CA ILE A 254 -17.25 -8.22 -15.59
C ILE A 254 -18.55 -7.47 -15.25
N ASN A 255 -19.03 -7.57 -14.02
CA ASN A 255 -20.19 -6.83 -13.55
C ASN A 255 -19.81 -5.38 -13.24
N ALA A 256 -19.49 -4.61 -14.30
CA ALA A 256 -19.16 -3.19 -14.21
C ALA A 256 -20.43 -2.34 -14.31
N ILE A 257 -20.61 -1.41 -13.38
CA ILE A 257 -21.82 -0.59 -13.24
C ILE A 257 -21.41 0.88 -13.28
N GLY A 258 -22.05 1.66 -14.14
CA GLY A 258 -21.73 3.10 -14.23
C GLY A 258 -21.94 3.69 -15.64
N PRO A 259 -21.41 4.91 -15.88
CA PRO A 259 -20.81 5.77 -14.87
C PRO A 259 -21.83 6.22 -13.83
N ILE A 260 -21.42 6.28 -12.57
CA ILE A 260 -22.25 6.70 -11.43
C ILE A 260 -21.79 8.09 -10.99
N PRO A 261 -22.71 9.01 -10.66
CA PRO A 261 -22.33 10.32 -10.16
C PRO A 261 -21.37 10.23 -8.94
N PRO A 262 -20.21 10.94 -8.97
CA PRO A 262 -19.20 10.79 -7.94
C PRO A 262 -19.63 11.31 -6.56
N ASP A 263 -20.67 12.11 -6.49
CA ASP A 263 -21.25 12.61 -5.24
C ASP A 263 -22.13 11.58 -4.51
N SER A 264 -22.57 10.51 -5.17
CA SER A 264 -23.42 9.47 -4.60
C SER A 264 -22.75 8.10 -4.48
N VAL A 265 -21.88 7.72 -5.43
CA VAL A 265 -21.30 6.37 -5.54
C VAL A 265 -20.62 5.89 -4.25
N PHE A 266 -19.98 6.76 -3.49
CA PHE A 266 -19.27 6.37 -2.28
C PHE A 266 -20.20 6.07 -1.10
N SER A 267 -21.32 6.79 -0.99
CA SER A 267 -22.34 6.48 0.02
C SER A 267 -23.05 5.15 -0.30
N GLU A 268 -23.30 4.88 -1.58
CA GLU A 268 -23.86 3.61 -2.04
C GLU A 268 -22.89 2.45 -1.79
N ALA A 269 -21.59 2.64 -2.10
CA ALA A 269 -20.56 1.63 -1.82
C ALA A 269 -20.39 1.37 -0.33
N LEU A 270 -20.37 2.42 0.50
CA LEU A 270 -20.34 2.29 1.97
C LEU A 270 -21.58 1.55 2.49
N GLY A 271 -22.73 1.71 1.83
CA GLY A 271 -23.97 0.98 2.11
C GLY A 271 -24.00 -0.46 1.59
N GLY A 272 -22.92 -0.94 0.94
CA GLY A 272 -22.78 -2.31 0.45
C GLY A 272 -23.44 -2.58 -0.91
N TRP A 273 -23.76 -1.54 -1.68
CA TRP A 273 -24.31 -1.74 -3.03
C TRP A 273 -23.26 -2.22 -4.01
N TYR A 274 -22.00 -1.84 -3.79
CA TYR A 274 -20.85 -2.19 -4.63
C TYR A 274 -19.70 -2.72 -3.77
N ASP A 275 -18.89 -3.58 -4.35
CA ASP A 275 -17.74 -4.19 -3.67
C ASP A 275 -16.46 -3.34 -3.83
N ILE A 276 -16.40 -2.53 -4.88
CA ILE A 276 -15.27 -1.66 -5.18
C ILE A 276 -15.67 -0.52 -6.10
N VAL A 277 -15.04 0.65 -5.94
CA VAL A 277 -15.27 1.84 -6.78
C VAL A 277 -14.00 2.18 -7.58
N VAL A 278 -14.12 2.27 -8.89
CA VAL A 278 -13.10 2.80 -9.79
C VAL A 278 -13.24 4.31 -9.86
N CYS A 279 -12.24 5.02 -9.34
CA CYS A 279 -12.15 6.48 -9.28
C CYS A 279 -11.28 7.01 -10.43
N MET A 280 -11.63 8.15 -11.00
CA MET A 280 -10.91 8.74 -12.12
C MET A 280 -9.59 9.41 -11.70
N TYR A 281 -9.54 9.95 -10.47
CA TYR A 281 -8.34 10.64 -9.95
C TYR A 281 -8.18 10.42 -8.44
N HIS A 282 -6.99 10.79 -7.94
CA HIS A 282 -6.55 10.55 -6.57
C HIS A 282 -7.59 10.98 -5.52
N ASP A 283 -7.94 12.27 -5.45
CA ASP A 283 -8.78 12.79 -4.38
C ASP A 283 -10.23 12.31 -4.47
N GLN A 284 -10.71 11.92 -5.66
CA GLN A 284 -12.05 11.37 -5.82
C GLN A 284 -12.27 10.12 -4.94
N GLY A 285 -11.28 9.26 -4.81
CA GLY A 285 -11.36 8.07 -3.96
C GLY A 285 -10.80 8.28 -2.56
N HIS A 286 -9.72 9.06 -2.42
CA HIS A 286 -9.07 9.28 -1.12
C HIS A 286 -9.93 10.09 -0.16
N ILE A 287 -10.59 11.15 -0.62
CA ILE A 287 -11.41 12.01 0.25
C ILE A 287 -12.52 11.21 0.93
N PRO A 288 -13.43 10.51 0.22
CA PRO A 288 -14.51 9.78 0.88
C PRO A 288 -13.98 8.67 1.79
N LEU A 289 -12.97 7.92 1.36
CA LEU A 289 -12.43 6.83 2.17
C LEU A 289 -11.76 7.35 3.44
N LYS A 290 -10.92 8.38 3.34
CA LYS A 290 -10.29 8.99 4.52
C LYS A 290 -11.27 9.71 5.42
N THR A 291 -12.35 10.27 4.88
CA THR A 291 -13.40 10.91 5.69
C THR A 291 -14.10 9.91 6.61
N VAL A 292 -14.33 8.67 6.16
CA VAL A 292 -14.90 7.62 7.01
C VAL A 292 -13.84 6.95 7.89
N GLY A 293 -12.62 6.77 7.38
CA GLY A 293 -11.55 6.05 8.08
C GLY A 293 -10.84 6.88 9.15
N PHE A 294 -10.71 8.22 8.98
CA PHE A 294 -10.02 9.11 9.92
C PHE A 294 -11.03 9.96 10.68
N VAL A 295 -11.42 9.54 11.88
CA VAL A 295 -12.37 10.28 12.71
C VAL A 295 -11.66 10.95 13.87
N TYR A 296 -11.67 12.28 13.89
CA TYR A 296 -11.17 13.06 15.02
C TYR A 296 -12.23 13.15 16.11
N ASP A 297 -11.92 12.66 17.30
CA ASP A 297 -12.77 12.78 18.47
C ASP A 297 -12.53 14.12 19.15
N ARG A 298 -13.55 14.98 19.12
CA ARG A 298 -13.47 16.34 19.67
C ARG A 298 -13.46 16.37 21.20
N GLU A 299 -14.04 15.38 21.84
CA GLU A 299 -14.09 15.30 23.32
C GLU A 299 -12.73 14.82 23.85
N LEU A 300 -12.15 13.80 23.21
CA LEU A 300 -10.83 13.27 23.55
C LEU A 300 -9.69 14.12 22.98
N GLN A 301 -9.97 15.09 22.09
CA GLN A 301 -8.96 15.86 21.35
C GLN A 301 -7.89 14.98 20.68
N ALA A 302 -8.30 13.82 20.20
CA ALA A 302 -7.43 12.81 19.60
C ALA A 302 -8.09 12.15 18.39
N TRP A 303 -7.30 11.59 17.51
CA TRP A 303 -7.80 10.72 16.46
C TRP A 303 -8.29 9.40 17.07
N LYS A 304 -9.51 8.98 16.73
CA LYS A 304 -9.94 7.61 17.01
C LYS A 304 -9.02 6.64 16.29
N ALA A 305 -8.79 5.48 16.88
CA ALA A 305 -8.03 4.42 16.20
C ALA A 305 -8.62 4.19 14.82
N VAL A 306 -7.78 4.39 13.80
CA VAL A 306 -8.17 4.22 12.41
C VAL A 306 -7.85 2.79 12.02
N GLU A 307 -8.88 1.97 11.85
CA GLU A 307 -8.71 0.62 11.36
C GLU A 307 -8.65 0.64 9.83
N GLY A 308 -7.49 0.29 9.30
CA GLY A 308 -7.29 -0.09 7.91
C GLY A 308 -7.59 0.98 6.85
N VAL A 309 -6.71 1.95 6.67
CA VAL A 309 -6.81 2.94 5.57
C VAL A 309 -5.57 2.94 4.68
N ASN A 310 -5.03 1.79 4.32
CA ASN A 310 -4.00 1.76 3.26
C ASN A 310 -4.12 0.49 2.44
#